data_da4409d13681d3dc240c8494f60eac82
#
_entry.id   da4409d13681d3dc240c8494f60eac82
#
_cell.length_a   1.000
_cell.length_b   1.000
_cell.length_c   1.000
_cell.angle_alpha   90.00
_cell.angle_beta   90.00
_cell.angle_gamma   90.00
#
_symmetry.space_group_name_H-M   'P 1'
#
loop_
_entity.id
_entity.type
_entity.pdbx_description
1 polymer ?
#
loop_
_entity_poly.entity_id
_entity_poly.type
_entity_poly.pdbx_seq_one_letter_code
_entity_poly.pdbx_strand_id
1 'polypeptide(L)'
;AASLPLVGLTAWQTLIELAQLRAGQKVLIHAGSGGVGTLAIQLAKHLGAQVATTAGAQNHALVKSLGADVAIDYRTSRFEAVVKDQDVVLDTQGGDTLLRSFEVVKPGGVVVTIGGRPDGKFARAWGLSLPLVWILGFLNRKVDRLARQKRVRFEYLFMCASGEQLERLGALVEEGVIRPVLDRIFPFDAAAEAISYVESGRAVGKVVIRVAE
;
A
#
# COMPACT_ATOMS: atom_id res chain seq x y z
N ALA A 1 -3.96 -18.88 4.71
CA ALA A 1 -2.51 -18.66 4.78
C ALA A 1 -1.99 -17.97 3.53
N ALA A 2 -2.17 -18.50 2.30
CA ALA A 2 -1.56 -18.00 1.06
C ALA A 2 -1.86 -16.51 0.72
N SER A 3 -2.94 -15.94 1.23
CA SER A 3 -3.33 -14.54 0.99
C SER A 3 -2.55 -13.51 1.83
N LEU A 4 -1.75 -13.96 2.81
CA LEU A 4 -1.14 -13.06 3.80
C LEU A 4 0.30 -12.64 3.46
N PRO A 5 1.24 -13.53 3.04
CA PRO A 5 2.67 -13.22 3.07
C PRO A 5 3.06 -11.96 2.32
N LEU A 6 2.84 -11.91 1.00
CA LEU A 6 3.27 -10.77 0.18
C LEU A 6 2.65 -9.44 0.63
N VAL A 7 1.32 -9.42 0.74
CA VAL A 7 0.59 -8.17 1.01
C VAL A 7 0.68 -7.75 2.47
N GLY A 8 0.78 -8.71 3.39
CA GLY A 8 0.98 -8.45 4.82
C GLY A 8 2.37 -7.87 5.09
N LEU A 9 3.42 -8.49 4.53
CA LEU A 9 4.79 -7.95 4.64
C LEU A 9 4.90 -6.57 4.00
N THR A 10 4.24 -6.34 2.85
CA THR A 10 4.20 -5.02 2.22
C THR A 10 3.56 -3.98 3.14
N ALA A 11 2.41 -4.29 3.73
CA ALA A 11 1.74 -3.38 4.67
C ALA A 11 2.59 -3.12 5.92
N TRP A 12 3.18 -4.18 6.49
CA TRP A 12 4.05 -4.09 7.67
C TRP A 12 5.26 -3.22 7.41
N GLN A 13 6.05 -3.55 6.39
CA GLN A 13 7.28 -2.82 6.07
C GLN A 13 7.00 -1.37 5.68
N THR A 14 5.88 -1.10 4.99
CA THR A 14 5.46 0.28 4.70
C THR A 14 5.15 1.06 5.96
N LEU A 15 4.24 0.56 6.79
CA LEU A 15 3.65 1.35 7.88
C LEU A 15 4.54 1.36 9.12
N ILE A 16 5.16 0.24 9.47
CA ILE A 16 5.94 0.10 10.70
C ILE A 16 7.40 0.47 10.47
N GLU A 17 8.07 -0.09 9.46
CA GLU A 17 9.51 0.10 9.29
C GLU A 17 9.84 1.41 8.58
N LEU A 18 9.24 1.66 7.40
CA LEU A 18 9.55 2.84 6.62
C LEU A 18 8.82 4.08 7.13
N ALA A 19 7.51 4.01 7.29
CA ALA A 19 6.73 5.17 7.72
C ALA A 19 6.85 5.43 9.23
N GLN A 20 7.09 4.39 10.05
CA GLN A 20 7.11 4.47 11.52
C GLN A 20 5.82 5.12 12.06
N LEU A 21 4.68 4.65 11.52
CA LEU A 21 3.35 5.17 11.84
C LEU A 21 3.06 5.01 13.34
N ARG A 22 2.55 6.07 13.98
CA ARG A 22 2.26 6.14 15.41
C ARG A 22 0.79 6.47 15.66
N ALA A 23 0.33 6.15 16.86
CA ALA A 23 -1.00 6.50 17.31
C ALA A 23 -1.28 8.01 17.17
N GLY A 24 -2.49 8.34 16.74
CA GLY A 24 -2.94 9.71 16.52
C GLY A 24 -2.51 10.32 15.18
N GLN A 25 -1.58 9.71 14.44
CA GLN A 25 -1.17 10.18 13.12
C GLN A 25 -2.23 9.90 12.06
N LYS A 26 -2.20 10.69 10.98
CA LYS A 26 -3.09 10.56 9.82
C LYS A 26 -2.38 9.82 8.69
N VAL A 27 -3.02 8.80 8.14
CA VAL A 27 -2.50 8.05 7.00
C VAL A 27 -3.51 8.01 5.86
N LEU A 28 -3.06 8.30 4.64
CA LEU A 28 -3.82 8.04 3.42
C LEU A 28 -3.29 6.76 2.77
N ILE A 29 -4.19 5.81 2.51
CA ILE A 29 -3.87 4.54 1.85
C ILE A 29 -4.61 4.52 0.50
N HIS A 30 -3.87 4.53 -0.61
CA HIS A 30 -4.48 4.40 -1.92
C HIS A 30 -4.90 2.96 -2.22
N ALA A 31 -6.00 2.81 -2.99
CA ALA A 31 -6.62 1.52 -3.34
C ALA A 31 -6.90 0.62 -2.12
N GLY A 32 -7.62 1.16 -1.13
CA GLY A 32 -7.91 0.49 0.15
C GLY A 32 -8.67 -0.83 0.04
N SER A 33 -9.40 -1.06 -1.04
CA SER A 33 -10.10 -2.33 -1.30
C SER A 33 -9.22 -3.39 -2.00
N GLY A 34 -7.98 -3.06 -2.34
CA GLY A 34 -7.03 -4.00 -2.94
C GLY A 34 -6.33 -4.89 -1.90
N GLY A 35 -5.53 -5.85 -2.38
CA GLY A 35 -4.86 -6.83 -1.51
C GLY A 35 -4.00 -6.20 -0.41
N VAL A 36 -3.15 -5.22 -0.74
CA VAL A 36 -2.33 -4.51 0.26
C VAL A 36 -3.19 -3.57 1.10
N GLY A 37 -4.10 -2.81 0.46
CA GLY A 37 -4.91 -1.80 1.11
C GLY A 37 -5.78 -2.36 2.24
N THR A 38 -6.40 -3.52 2.02
CA THR A 38 -7.27 -4.15 3.03
C THR A 38 -6.54 -4.54 4.31
N LEU A 39 -5.28 -4.96 4.22
CA LEU A 39 -4.45 -5.26 5.39
C LEU A 39 -3.83 -3.99 5.99
N ALA A 40 -3.39 -3.06 5.14
CA ALA A 40 -2.80 -1.81 5.59
C ALA A 40 -3.78 -0.95 6.40
N ILE A 41 -5.07 -0.91 6.03
CA ILE A 41 -6.12 -0.22 6.80
C ILE A 41 -6.21 -0.80 8.22
N GLN A 42 -6.33 -2.11 8.33
CA GLN A 42 -6.48 -2.80 9.62
C GLN A 42 -5.24 -2.61 10.49
N LEU A 43 -4.05 -2.76 9.91
CA LEU A 43 -2.79 -2.56 10.61
C LEU A 43 -2.63 -1.11 11.10
N ALA A 44 -2.96 -0.11 10.26
CA ALA A 44 -2.92 1.29 10.63
C ALA A 44 -3.89 1.62 11.77
N LYS A 45 -5.09 1.02 11.76
CA LYS A 45 -6.06 1.17 12.86
C LYS A 45 -5.56 0.53 14.13
N HIS A 46 -4.97 -0.66 14.07
CA HIS A 46 -4.34 -1.33 15.22
C HIS A 46 -3.24 -0.46 15.84
N LEU A 47 -2.47 0.26 15.01
CA LEU A 47 -1.46 1.22 15.46
C LEU A 47 -2.06 2.52 16.01
N GLY A 48 -3.39 2.68 16.03
CA GLY A 48 -4.07 3.86 16.55
C GLY A 48 -4.09 5.07 15.61
N ALA A 49 -3.86 4.89 14.31
CA ALA A 49 -3.88 5.96 13.33
C ALA A 49 -5.30 6.34 12.88
N GLN A 50 -5.44 7.56 12.34
CA GLN A 50 -6.61 8.00 11.59
C GLN A 50 -6.41 7.63 10.12
N VAL A 51 -7.30 6.81 9.56
CA VAL A 51 -7.13 6.21 8.25
C VAL A 51 -8.08 6.80 7.23
N ALA A 52 -7.54 7.45 6.21
CA ALA A 52 -8.25 7.77 4.99
C ALA A 52 -7.84 6.79 3.88
N THR A 53 -8.76 6.46 2.97
CA THR A 53 -8.44 5.58 1.85
C THR A 53 -9.19 5.94 0.59
N THR A 54 -8.61 5.67 -0.58
CA THR A 54 -9.29 5.74 -1.86
C THR A 54 -9.82 4.36 -2.25
N ALA A 55 -11.10 4.29 -2.61
CA ALA A 55 -11.75 3.07 -3.09
C ALA A 55 -12.96 3.46 -3.97
N GLY A 56 -13.39 2.58 -4.87
CA GLY A 56 -14.65 2.81 -5.58
C GLY A 56 -15.84 2.77 -4.61
N ALA A 57 -16.92 3.52 -4.90
CA ALA A 57 -18.08 3.67 -4.03
C ALA A 57 -18.66 2.33 -3.56
N GLN A 58 -18.69 1.32 -4.44
CA GLN A 58 -19.16 -0.03 -4.12
C GLN A 58 -18.38 -0.74 -2.99
N ASN A 59 -17.14 -0.29 -2.73
CA ASN A 59 -16.26 -0.87 -1.72
C ASN A 59 -16.17 -0.01 -0.44
N HIS A 60 -16.90 1.10 -0.34
CA HIS A 60 -16.84 1.99 0.82
C HIS A 60 -17.29 1.30 2.11
N ALA A 61 -18.36 0.49 2.04
CA ALA A 61 -18.82 -0.28 3.19
C ALA A 61 -17.73 -1.24 3.70
N LEU A 62 -17.04 -1.93 2.78
CA LEU A 62 -15.94 -2.82 3.12
C LEU A 62 -14.79 -2.06 3.79
N VAL A 63 -14.24 -1.03 3.14
CA VAL A 63 -13.07 -0.35 3.72
C VAL A 63 -13.36 0.32 5.06
N LYS A 64 -14.59 0.82 5.27
CA LYS A 64 -15.05 1.30 6.57
C LYS A 64 -15.13 0.19 7.61
N SER A 65 -15.65 -1.00 7.25
CA SER A 65 -15.69 -2.16 8.17
C SER A 65 -14.30 -2.68 8.54
N LEU A 66 -13.27 -2.38 7.74
CA LEU A 66 -11.88 -2.69 8.02
C LEU A 66 -11.20 -1.60 8.90
N GLY A 67 -11.88 -0.50 9.16
CA GLY A 67 -11.42 0.57 10.05
C GLY A 67 -11.04 1.89 9.35
N ALA A 68 -11.33 2.08 8.06
CA ALA A 68 -11.12 3.38 7.44
C ALA A 68 -12.09 4.42 7.99
N ASP A 69 -11.58 5.54 8.51
CA ASP A 69 -12.38 6.66 9.01
C ASP A 69 -12.98 7.45 7.84
N VAL A 70 -12.23 7.61 6.74
CA VAL A 70 -12.65 8.32 5.54
C VAL A 70 -12.45 7.44 4.31
N ALA A 71 -13.52 7.17 3.55
CA ALA A 71 -13.47 6.49 2.26
C ALA A 71 -13.76 7.51 1.15
N ILE A 72 -12.84 7.62 0.17
CA ILE A 72 -12.87 8.59 -0.93
C ILE A 72 -13.10 7.84 -2.22
N ASP A 73 -14.19 8.14 -2.93
CA ASP A 73 -14.41 7.58 -4.26
C ASP A 73 -13.52 8.31 -5.28
N TYR A 74 -12.49 7.60 -5.75
CA TYR A 74 -11.51 8.13 -6.71
C TYR A 74 -12.11 8.44 -8.09
N ARG A 75 -13.34 7.98 -8.38
CA ARG A 75 -14.02 8.22 -9.65
C ARG A 75 -14.75 9.57 -9.66
N THR A 76 -15.23 10.00 -8.52
CA THR A 76 -16.07 11.21 -8.39
C THR A 76 -15.38 12.33 -7.63
N SER A 77 -14.34 12.01 -6.86
CA SER A 77 -13.69 12.97 -5.97
C SER A 77 -12.17 12.93 -6.09
N ARG A 78 -11.57 14.09 -6.08
CA ARG A 78 -10.12 14.24 -5.94
C ARG A 78 -9.78 14.13 -4.46
N PHE A 79 -8.90 13.19 -4.10
CA PHE A 79 -8.53 12.97 -2.70
C PHE A 79 -7.89 14.23 -2.07
N GLU A 80 -7.21 15.08 -2.86
CA GLU A 80 -6.60 16.32 -2.39
C GLU A 80 -7.64 17.39 -1.98
N ALA A 81 -8.89 17.24 -2.40
CA ALA A 81 -9.97 18.10 -1.94
C ALA A 81 -10.58 17.61 -0.61
N VAL A 82 -10.37 16.35 -0.27
CA VAL A 82 -10.99 15.68 0.90
C VAL A 82 -10.05 15.60 2.09
N VAL A 83 -8.77 15.29 1.85
CA VAL A 83 -7.78 15.11 2.92
C VAL A 83 -6.61 16.06 2.79
N LYS A 84 -6.08 16.50 3.93
CA LYS A 84 -4.92 17.39 4.07
C LYS A 84 -4.08 16.96 5.27
N ASP A 85 -2.84 17.42 5.29
CA ASP A 85 -1.93 17.31 6.43
C ASP A 85 -1.74 15.86 6.91
N GLN A 86 -1.59 14.94 5.92
CA GLN A 86 -1.32 13.55 6.22
C GLN A 86 0.12 13.39 6.72
N ASP A 87 0.31 12.58 7.75
CA ASP A 87 1.64 12.18 8.24
C ASP A 87 2.29 11.19 7.27
N VAL A 88 1.47 10.25 6.77
CA VAL A 88 1.90 9.15 5.93
C VAL A 88 0.97 9.03 4.72
N VAL A 89 1.54 8.74 3.54
CA VAL A 89 0.79 8.23 2.40
C VAL A 89 1.41 6.91 1.95
N LEU A 90 0.59 5.87 1.87
CA LEU A 90 0.89 4.63 1.17
C LEU A 90 0.34 4.72 -0.25
N ASP A 91 1.24 4.87 -1.22
CA ASP A 91 0.88 4.86 -2.63
C ASP A 91 1.09 3.47 -3.25
N THR A 92 0.00 2.92 -3.76
CA THR A 92 -0.03 1.62 -4.45
C THR A 92 -0.23 1.76 -5.95
N GLN A 93 -0.38 2.98 -6.46
CA GLN A 93 -0.79 3.27 -7.84
C GLN A 93 0.36 3.80 -8.70
N GLY A 94 1.29 4.54 -8.10
CA GLY A 94 2.34 5.23 -8.85
C GLY A 94 1.82 6.36 -9.75
N GLY A 95 2.62 6.75 -10.74
CA GLY A 95 2.23 7.71 -11.77
C GLY A 95 1.74 9.06 -11.23
N ASP A 96 0.60 9.52 -11.75
CA ASP A 96 0.00 10.81 -11.36
C ASP A 96 -0.51 10.80 -9.91
N THR A 97 -1.05 9.67 -9.44
CA THR A 97 -1.51 9.53 -8.04
C THR A 97 -0.36 9.75 -7.06
N LEU A 98 0.81 9.17 -7.33
CA LEU A 98 2.00 9.41 -6.53
C LEU A 98 2.38 10.89 -6.47
N LEU A 99 2.40 11.57 -7.62
CA LEU A 99 2.77 12.99 -7.68
C LEU A 99 1.79 13.87 -6.89
N ARG A 100 0.51 13.61 -7.01
CA ARG A 100 -0.57 14.32 -6.30
C ARG A 100 -0.56 14.02 -4.79
N SER A 101 -0.05 12.86 -4.37
CA SER A 101 0.08 12.49 -2.96
C SER A 101 0.94 13.49 -2.17
N PHE A 102 1.93 14.12 -2.81
CA PHE A 102 2.74 15.17 -2.17
C PHE A 102 1.96 16.46 -1.86
N GLU A 103 0.76 16.64 -2.40
CA GLU A 103 -0.08 17.80 -2.10
C GLU A 103 -0.83 17.68 -0.78
N VAL A 104 -0.97 16.45 -0.27
CA VAL A 104 -1.74 16.16 0.95
C VAL A 104 -0.87 15.80 2.14
N VAL A 105 0.42 15.52 1.93
CA VAL A 105 1.36 15.22 3.01
C VAL A 105 1.88 16.51 3.61
N LYS A 106 1.92 16.58 4.95
CA LYS A 106 2.50 17.71 5.67
C LYS A 106 4.04 17.73 5.57
N PRO A 107 4.68 18.88 5.72
CA PRO A 107 6.13 18.94 5.87
C PRO A 107 6.62 18.03 7.02
N GLY A 108 7.67 17.25 6.77
CA GLY A 108 8.17 16.23 7.71
C GLY A 108 7.45 14.89 7.65
N GLY A 109 6.36 14.77 6.87
CA GLY A 109 5.68 13.51 6.61
C GLY A 109 6.43 12.60 5.62
N VAL A 110 5.83 11.46 5.31
CA VAL A 110 6.44 10.46 4.41
C VAL A 110 5.44 9.95 3.37
N VAL A 111 5.91 9.81 2.14
CA VAL A 111 5.23 9.07 1.07
C VAL A 111 6.02 7.79 0.82
N VAL A 112 5.38 6.65 0.98
CA VAL A 112 5.94 5.34 0.63
C VAL A 112 5.18 4.82 -0.58
N THR A 113 5.90 4.49 -1.66
CA THR A 113 5.30 3.90 -2.86
C THR A 113 5.72 2.46 -3.05
N ILE A 114 4.77 1.63 -3.48
CA ILE A 114 5.00 0.26 -3.98
C ILE A 114 4.62 0.13 -5.45
N GLY A 115 3.92 1.12 -6.00
CA GLY A 115 3.48 1.17 -7.41
C GLY A 115 4.37 2.04 -8.31
N GLY A 116 5.38 2.70 -7.73
CA GLY A 116 6.28 3.57 -8.45
C GLY A 116 7.45 2.84 -9.13
N ARG A 117 8.33 3.62 -9.74
CA ARG A 117 9.58 3.09 -10.29
C ARG A 117 10.63 2.98 -9.18
N PRO A 118 11.49 1.95 -9.20
CA PRO A 118 12.65 1.90 -8.33
C PRO A 118 13.48 3.18 -8.45
N ASP A 119 13.98 3.66 -7.34
CA ASP A 119 14.81 4.86 -7.30
C ASP A 119 16.31 4.56 -7.25
N GLY A 120 17.15 5.60 -7.27
CA GLY A 120 18.59 5.44 -7.19
C GLY A 120 19.08 4.91 -5.84
N LYS A 121 18.32 5.10 -4.74
CA LYS A 121 18.64 4.55 -3.41
C LYS A 121 18.45 3.04 -3.42
N PHE A 122 17.30 2.58 -3.95
CA PHE A 122 17.03 1.17 -4.16
C PHE A 122 18.12 0.51 -5.00
N ALA A 123 18.45 1.12 -6.14
CA ALA A 123 19.49 0.59 -7.04
C ALA A 123 20.84 0.39 -6.33
N ARG A 124 21.26 1.33 -5.49
CA ARG A 124 22.48 1.20 -4.68
C ARG A 124 22.38 0.11 -3.63
N ALA A 125 21.28 0.06 -2.89
CA ALA A 125 21.07 -0.94 -1.85
C ALA A 125 21.06 -2.38 -2.41
N TRP A 126 20.61 -2.54 -3.66
CA TRP A 126 20.59 -3.82 -4.35
C TRP A 126 21.87 -4.11 -5.17
N GLY A 127 22.90 -3.30 -5.04
CA GLY A 127 24.20 -3.51 -5.70
C GLY A 127 24.14 -3.41 -7.22
N LEU A 128 23.17 -2.67 -7.77
CA LEU A 128 23.07 -2.49 -9.22
C LEU A 128 24.24 -1.65 -9.75
N SER A 129 24.57 -1.82 -11.04
CA SER A 129 25.66 -1.09 -11.68
C SER A 129 25.47 0.43 -11.63
N LEU A 130 26.56 1.19 -11.54
CA LEU A 130 26.52 2.65 -11.47
C LEU A 130 25.69 3.30 -12.58
N PRO A 131 25.76 2.88 -13.87
CA PRO A 131 24.90 3.43 -14.91
C PRO A 131 23.41 3.27 -14.61
N LEU A 132 22.98 2.11 -14.08
CA LEU A 132 21.58 1.87 -13.68
C LEU A 132 21.16 2.76 -12.52
N VAL A 133 22.03 2.95 -11.53
CA VAL A 133 21.79 3.90 -10.42
C VAL A 133 21.53 5.30 -10.95
N TRP A 134 22.34 5.77 -11.91
CA TRP A 134 22.18 7.08 -12.53
C TRP A 134 20.88 7.19 -13.34
N ILE A 135 20.56 6.15 -14.14
CA ILE A 135 19.34 6.12 -14.95
C ILE A 135 18.11 6.15 -14.04
N LEU A 136 18.05 5.32 -13.02
CA LEU A 136 16.90 5.27 -12.09
C LEU A 136 16.78 6.57 -11.29
N GLY A 137 17.90 7.16 -10.86
CA GLY A 137 17.89 8.49 -10.22
C GLY A 137 17.37 9.57 -11.16
N PHE A 138 17.78 9.56 -12.43
CA PHE A 138 17.29 10.51 -13.43
C PHE A 138 15.78 10.37 -13.68
N LEU A 139 15.28 9.13 -13.80
CA LEU A 139 13.87 8.86 -14.02
C LEU A 139 12.99 9.29 -12.84
N ASN A 140 13.52 9.25 -11.61
CA ASN A 140 12.81 9.66 -10.41
C ASN A 140 13.03 11.13 -10.01
N ARG A 141 13.87 11.89 -10.75
CA ARG A 141 14.22 13.28 -10.41
C ARG A 141 13.02 14.21 -10.15
N LYS A 142 11.88 13.96 -10.83
CA LYS A 142 10.64 14.74 -10.64
C LYS A 142 10.08 14.51 -9.24
N VAL A 143 10.01 13.25 -8.82
CA VAL A 143 9.53 12.83 -7.49
C VAL A 143 10.47 13.36 -6.41
N ASP A 144 11.79 13.15 -6.58
CA ASP A 144 12.81 13.63 -5.64
C ASP A 144 12.80 15.16 -5.47
N ARG A 145 12.60 15.88 -6.58
CA ARG A 145 12.48 17.35 -6.54
C ARG A 145 11.25 17.76 -5.75
N LEU A 146 10.12 17.12 -6.00
CA LEU A 146 8.87 17.41 -5.33
C LEU A 146 8.96 17.09 -3.83
N ALA A 147 9.54 15.94 -3.47
CA ALA A 147 9.78 15.55 -2.10
C ALA A 147 10.62 16.59 -1.34
N ARG A 148 11.72 17.05 -1.95
CA ARG A 148 12.57 18.11 -1.37
C ARG A 148 11.83 19.45 -1.24
N GLN A 149 11.09 19.88 -2.27
CA GLN A 149 10.32 21.13 -2.24
C GLN A 149 9.26 21.14 -1.14
N LYS A 150 8.59 20.01 -0.94
CA LYS A 150 7.55 19.84 0.07
C LYS A 150 8.11 19.47 1.45
N ARG A 151 9.43 19.22 1.58
CA ARG A 151 10.08 18.73 2.82
C ARG A 151 9.47 17.41 3.30
N VAL A 152 9.16 16.52 2.38
CA VAL A 152 8.55 15.21 2.60
C VAL A 152 9.60 14.14 2.35
N ARG A 153 9.65 13.11 3.18
CA ARG A 153 10.46 11.93 2.95
C ARG A 153 9.78 11.05 1.89
N PHE A 154 10.53 10.61 0.90
CA PHE A 154 10.06 9.70 -0.13
C PHE A 154 10.83 8.38 -0.05
N GLU A 155 10.10 7.27 -0.02
CA GLU A 155 10.67 5.93 0.02
C GLU A 155 9.98 5.04 -1.02
N TYR A 156 10.79 4.23 -1.71
CA TYR A 156 10.31 3.16 -2.57
C TYR A 156 10.48 1.83 -1.82
N LEU A 157 9.39 1.09 -1.65
CA LEU A 157 9.43 -0.22 -1.03
C LEU A 157 9.46 -1.32 -2.10
N PHE A 158 10.50 -2.14 -2.05
CA PHE A 158 10.51 -3.48 -2.61
C PHE A 158 10.47 -4.45 -1.43
N MET A 159 9.35 -5.18 -1.28
CA MET A 159 9.11 -6.03 -0.13
C MET A 159 10.18 -7.12 0.00
N CYS A 160 10.71 -7.29 1.19
CA CYS A 160 11.65 -8.34 1.53
C CYS A 160 10.97 -9.43 2.37
N ALA A 161 11.32 -10.69 2.11
CA ALA A 161 10.81 -11.80 2.90
C ALA A 161 11.35 -11.72 4.34
N SER A 162 10.47 -11.92 5.34
CA SER A 162 10.82 -11.95 6.75
C SER A 162 9.90 -12.91 7.50
N GLY A 163 10.47 -14.00 8.01
CA GLY A 163 9.74 -14.98 8.83
C GLY A 163 9.24 -14.36 10.13
N GLU A 164 10.06 -13.55 10.80
CA GLU A 164 9.69 -12.88 12.04
C GLU A 164 8.48 -11.95 11.88
N GLN A 165 8.45 -11.16 10.80
CA GLN A 165 7.31 -10.28 10.53
C GLN A 165 6.06 -11.08 10.19
N LEU A 166 6.20 -12.21 9.47
CA LEU A 166 5.07 -13.09 9.17
C LEU A 166 4.52 -13.75 10.44
N GLU A 167 5.36 -14.13 11.38
CA GLU A 167 4.94 -14.68 12.68
C GLU A 167 4.13 -13.64 13.46
N ARG A 168 4.61 -12.38 13.53
CA ARG A 168 3.87 -11.27 14.16
C ARG A 168 2.55 -10.98 13.48
N LEU A 169 2.50 -11.01 12.13
CA LEU A 169 1.27 -10.87 11.37
C LEU A 169 0.32 -12.06 11.61
N GLY A 170 0.86 -13.26 11.75
CA GLY A 170 0.10 -14.47 12.10
C GLY A 170 -0.60 -14.31 13.45
N ALA A 171 0.11 -13.84 14.47
CA ALA A 171 -0.46 -13.56 15.78
C ALA A 171 -1.62 -12.55 15.71
N LEU A 172 -1.46 -11.44 14.96
CA LEU A 172 -2.53 -10.47 14.77
C LEU A 172 -3.76 -11.06 14.06
N VAL A 173 -3.58 -12.06 13.20
CA VAL A 173 -4.69 -12.79 12.57
C VAL A 173 -5.36 -13.72 13.57
N GLU A 174 -4.60 -14.44 14.40
CA GLU A 174 -5.13 -15.34 15.43
C GLU A 174 -5.91 -14.57 16.51
N GLU A 175 -5.44 -13.38 16.87
CA GLU A 175 -6.11 -12.45 17.79
C GLU A 175 -7.35 -11.78 17.15
N GLY A 176 -7.60 -11.98 15.86
CA GLY A 176 -8.71 -11.35 15.14
C GLY A 176 -8.54 -9.86 14.84
N VAL A 177 -7.36 -9.31 15.09
CA VAL A 177 -7.02 -7.89 14.80
C VAL A 177 -6.97 -7.64 13.29
N ILE A 178 -6.38 -8.57 12.55
CA ILE A 178 -6.30 -8.54 11.10
C ILE A 178 -7.03 -9.76 10.53
N ARG A 179 -7.87 -9.52 9.54
CA ARG A 179 -8.53 -10.58 8.76
C ARG A 179 -8.23 -10.40 7.28
N PRO A 180 -7.67 -11.42 6.62
CA PRO A 180 -7.49 -11.39 5.17
C PRO A 180 -8.84 -11.32 4.46
N VAL A 181 -8.96 -10.40 3.50
CA VAL A 181 -10.14 -10.29 2.64
C VAL A 181 -9.93 -11.15 1.41
N LEU A 182 -10.73 -12.18 1.26
CA LEU A 182 -10.73 -13.06 0.08
C LEU A 182 -11.91 -12.67 -0.82
N ASP A 183 -11.62 -12.38 -2.08
CA ASP A 183 -12.63 -12.12 -3.09
C ASP A 183 -13.17 -13.45 -3.66
N ARG A 184 -12.26 -14.22 -4.26
CA ARG A 184 -12.57 -15.51 -4.89
C ARG A 184 -11.52 -16.57 -4.62
N ILE A 185 -11.98 -17.81 -4.58
CA ILE A 185 -11.11 -18.99 -4.57
C ILE A 185 -11.39 -19.78 -5.83
N PHE A 186 -10.38 -19.98 -6.65
CA PHE A 186 -10.47 -20.76 -7.88
C PHE A 186 -9.85 -22.15 -7.65
N PRO A 187 -10.36 -23.21 -8.28
CA PRO A 187 -9.67 -24.48 -8.34
C PRO A 187 -8.41 -24.38 -9.22
N PHE A 188 -7.51 -25.34 -9.09
CA PHE A 188 -6.22 -25.27 -9.78
C PHE A 188 -6.34 -25.27 -11.31
N ASP A 189 -7.28 -26.02 -11.85
CA ASP A 189 -7.57 -26.12 -13.29
C ASP A 189 -8.12 -24.80 -13.89
N ALA A 190 -8.69 -23.94 -13.05
CA ALA A 190 -9.14 -22.59 -13.44
C ALA A 190 -8.09 -21.48 -13.14
N ALA A 191 -6.81 -21.83 -12.99
CA ALA A 191 -5.76 -20.85 -12.67
C ALA A 191 -5.63 -19.73 -13.72
N ALA A 192 -5.80 -20.03 -15.00
CA ALA A 192 -5.77 -19.03 -16.07
C ALA A 192 -6.93 -18.02 -15.96
N GLU A 193 -8.12 -18.49 -15.57
CA GLU A 193 -9.29 -17.63 -15.32
C GLU A 193 -9.03 -16.73 -14.10
N ALA A 194 -8.44 -17.28 -13.03
CA ALA A 194 -8.06 -16.51 -11.85
C ALA A 194 -7.10 -15.36 -12.19
N ILE A 195 -6.09 -15.61 -13.03
CA ILE A 195 -5.15 -14.58 -13.50
C ILE A 195 -5.89 -13.50 -14.30
N SER A 196 -6.68 -13.91 -15.29
CA SER A 196 -7.47 -12.98 -16.12
C SER A 196 -8.43 -12.12 -15.26
N TYR A 197 -9.02 -12.73 -14.22
CA TYR A 197 -9.86 -11.99 -13.28
C TYR A 197 -9.07 -10.93 -12.52
N VAL A 198 -7.88 -11.24 -12.03
CA VAL A 198 -7.01 -10.26 -11.34
C VAL A 198 -6.57 -9.15 -12.31
N GLU A 199 -6.19 -9.49 -13.54
CA GLU A 199 -5.79 -8.53 -14.57
C GLU A 199 -6.94 -7.56 -14.94
N SER A 200 -8.19 -7.98 -14.82
CA SER A 200 -9.34 -7.10 -15.03
C SER A 200 -9.42 -5.92 -14.06
N GLY A 201 -8.63 -5.91 -12.97
CA GLY A 201 -8.61 -4.88 -11.93
C GLY A 201 -9.89 -4.83 -11.07
N ARG A 202 -10.74 -5.86 -11.15
CA ARG A 202 -12.02 -5.91 -10.40
C ARG A 202 -11.91 -6.59 -9.04
N ALA A 203 -10.82 -7.29 -8.80
CA ALA A 203 -10.61 -8.05 -7.57
C ALA A 203 -10.62 -7.15 -6.32
N VAL A 204 -11.29 -7.61 -5.27
CA VAL A 204 -11.38 -6.96 -3.97
C VAL A 204 -10.65 -7.81 -2.94
N GLY A 205 -9.57 -7.29 -2.36
CA GLY A 205 -8.71 -8.10 -1.50
C GLY A 205 -7.87 -9.09 -2.32
N LYS A 206 -7.94 -10.38 -1.99
CA LYS A 206 -7.10 -11.43 -2.57
C LYS A 206 -7.89 -12.49 -3.33
N VAL A 207 -7.35 -12.89 -4.45
CA VAL A 207 -7.77 -14.08 -5.20
C VAL A 207 -6.83 -15.24 -4.86
N VAL A 208 -7.38 -16.39 -4.56
CA VAL A 208 -6.61 -17.59 -4.15
C VAL A 208 -6.90 -18.73 -5.12
N ILE A 209 -5.88 -19.48 -5.46
CA ILE A 209 -5.98 -20.73 -6.22
C ILE A 209 -5.81 -21.89 -5.23
N ARG A 210 -6.78 -22.81 -5.17
CA ARG A 210 -6.71 -24.01 -4.36
C ARG A 210 -5.99 -25.11 -5.13
N VAL A 211 -4.82 -25.51 -4.64
CA VAL A 211 -3.96 -26.51 -5.29
C VAL A 211 -4.33 -27.94 -4.89
N ALA A 212 -4.80 -28.13 -3.65
CA ALA A 212 -5.26 -29.43 -3.12
C ALA A 212 -6.51 -29.24 -2.26
N GLU A 213 -7.26 -30.30 -2.04
CA GLU A 213 -8.39 -30.34 -1.11
C GLU A 213 -7.95 -30.31 0.36
#